data_b9c9d8c2a8b230001d6bf7a488aff83e
#
_entry.id   b9c9d8c2a8b230001d6bf7a488aff83e
#
_cell.length_a   1.000
_cell.length_b   1.000
_cell.length_c   1.000
_cell.angle_alpha   90.00
_cell.angle_beta   90.00
_cell.angle_gamma   90.00
#
_symmetry.space_group_name_H-M   'P 1'
#
loop_
_entity.id
_entity.type
_entity.pdbx_description
1 polymer ?
#
loop_
_entity_poly.entity_id
_entity_poly.type
_entity_poly.pdbx_seq_one_letter_code
_entity_poly.pdbx_strand_id
1 'polypeptide(L)'
;DYPRLTKPPLPSGSPEPFAEANKAGAHHADLRALVLPAPAGATEDKALRGQDGWLATKDFLAAYEKDEREEFGQELVDNGLRHIAARGWTTEDGTRTRIYLLHFGTAAVVDEVFSTDIAPYDSPGRVLRGAGASVFDEDFPEAARIDDVQRSVYAEAKPYGAEQVRQAYLAAGDVLAVIVQSRAGTAKAVPFRQTVTLQSQLLG
;
A
#
# COMPACT_ATOMS: atom_id res chain seq x y z
N ASP A 1 -13.43 5.20 -13.72
CA ASP A 1 -14.26 4.35 -12.85
C ASP A 1 -13.56 3.02 -12.61
N TYR A 2 -13.52 2.59 -11.35
CA TYR A 2 -13.01 1.26 -11.01
C TYR A 2 -14.01 0.17 -11.41
N PRO A 3 -13.53 -1.02 -11.80
CA PRO A 3 -14.40 -2.16 -12.01
C PRO A 3 -15.09 -2.53 -10.67
N ARG A 4 -16.19 -3.28 -10.76
CA ARG A 4 -16.85 -3.79 -9.55
C ARG A 4 -15.85 -4.67 -8.79
N LEU A 5 -15.55 -4.27 -7.55
CA LEU A 5 -14.65 -5.04 -6.70
C LEU A 5 -15.35 -6.31 -6.20
N THR A 6 -14.62 -7.40 -6.26
CA THR A 6 -15.06 -8.68 -5.71
C THR A 6 -13.87 -9.27 -4.96
N LYS A 7 -14.06 -9.58 -3.69
CA LYS A 7 -13.04 -10.30 -2.93
C LYS A 7 -12.89 -11.71 -3.50
N PRO A 8 -11.66 -12.23 -3.62
CA PRO A 8 -11.45 -13.62 -4.02
C PRO A 8 -12.06 -14.57 -2.98
N PRO A 9 -12.55 -15.75 -3.41
CA PRO A 9 -13.08 -16.73 -2.48
C PRO A 9 -11.98 -17.23 -1.54
N LEU A 10 -12.35 -17.48 -0.29
CA LEU A 10 -11.46 -18.11 0.67
C LEU A 10 -11.35 -19.62 0.38
N PRO A 11 -10.18 -20.23 0.64
CA PRO A 11 -10.06 -21.68 0.68
C PRO A 11 -11.06 -22.29 1.67
N SER A 12 -11.58 -23.46 1.35
CA SER A 12 -12.58 -24.13 2.19
C SER A 12 -12.10 -24.29 3.64
N GLY A 13 -12.92 -23.84 4.59
CA GLY A 13 -12.62 -23.91 6.01
C GLY A 13 -11.67 -22.85 6.54
N SER A 14 -11.21 -21.91 5.70
CA SER A 14 -10.37 -20.81 6.13
C SER A 14 -11.21 -19.65 6.65
N PRO A 15 -10.87 -19.06 7.82
CA PRO A 15 -11.58 -17.90 8.35
C PRO A 15 -11.18 -16.61 7.63
N GLU A 16 -12.03 -15.59 7.72
CA GLU A 16 -11.70 -14.21 7.31
C GLU A 16 -10.54 -13.66 8.16
N PRO A 17 -9.78 -12.65 7.65
CA PRO A 17 -8.61 -12.12 8.36
C PRO A 17 -8.91 -11.62 9.77
N PHE A 18 -10.08 -11.01 9.98
CA PHE A 18 -10.49 -10.43 11.28
C PHE A 18 -11.51 -11.27 12.05
N ALA A 19 -11.76 -12.51 11.61
CA ALA A 19 -12.60 -13.42 12.36
C ALA A 19 -11.97 -13.79 13.71
N GLU A 20 -12.78 -13.96 14.75
CA GLU A 20 -12.32 -14.33 16.09
C GLU A 20 -11.46 -15.60 16.11
N ALA A 21 -11.75 -16.54 15.22
CA ALA A 21 -11.00 -17.79 15.06
C ALA A 21 -9.61 -17.60 14.43
N ASN A 22 -9.34 -16.43 13.80
CA ASN A 22 -8.10 -16.15 13.08
C ASN A 22 -7.16 -15.27 13.93
N LYS A 23 -6.56 -15.85 14.96
CA LYS A 23 -5.69 -15.12 15.89
C LYS A 23 -4.45 -14.48 15.25
N ALA A 24 -3.98 -15.02 14.13
CA ALA A 24 -2.82 -14.49 13.41
C ALA A 24 -3.20 -13.32 12.47
N GLY A 25 -4.48 -13.06 12.24
CA GLY A 25 -4.95 -12.09 11.25
C GLY A 25 -4.56 -12.48 9.81
N ALA A 26 -4.46 -13.78 9.53
CA ALA A 26 -3.93 -14.27 8.27
C ALA A 26 -4.91 -14.06 7.11
N HIS A 27 -4.42 -13.55 6.00
CA HIS A 27 -5.14 -13.54 4.73
C HIS A 27 -4.94 -14.88 4.02
N HIS A 28 -5.99 -15.69 3.97
CA HIS A 28 -5.95 -17.00 3.30
C HIS A 28 -6.27 -16.93 1.81
N ALA A 29 -6.79 -15.80 1.33
CA ALA A 29 -6.99 -15.55 -0.09
C ALA A 29 -5.64 -15.31 -0.81
N ASP A 30 -5.61 -15.51 -2.12
CA ASP A 30 -4.44 -15.17 -2.93
C ASP A 30 -4.18 -13.65 -2.87
N LEU A 31 -3.05 -13.26 -2.29
CA LEU A 31 -2.67 -11.87 -2.10
C LEU A 31 -2.63 -11.08 -3.42
N ARG A 32 -2.28 -11.74 -4.54
CA ARG A 32 -2.26 -11.11 -5.87
C ARG A 32 -3.64 -10.67 -6.35
N ALA A 33 -4.68 -11.35 -5.89
CA ALA A 33 -6.07 -11.02 -6.18
C ALA A 33 -6.63 -9.93 -5.24
N LEU A 34 -5.94 -9.63 -4.14
CA LEU A 34 -6.30 -8.57 -3.18
C LEU A 34 -5.72 -7.20 -3.55
N VAL A 35 -4.82 -7.12 -4.54
CA VAL A 35 -4.35 -5.82 -5.04
C VAL A 35 -5.43 -5.17 -5.90
N LEU A 36 -5.80 -3.94 -5.58
CA LEU A 36 -6.79 -3.16 -6.33
C LEU A 36 -6.47 -3.17 -7.83
N PRO A 37 -7.44 -3.52 -8.69
CA PRO A 37 -7.24 -3.47 -10.13
C PRO A 37 -7.17 -2.03 -10.65
N ALA A 38 -6.51 -1.84 -11.78
CA ALA A 38 -6.46 -0.55 -12.46
C ALA A 38 -7.89 -0.10 -12.88
N PRO A 39 -8.20 1.19 -12.78
CA PRO A 39 -9.47 1.72 -13.28
C PRO A 39 -9.56 1.62 -14.82
N ALA A 40 -10.78 1.66 -15.33
CA ALA A 40 -11.02 1.66 -16.77
C ALA A 40 -10.28 2.81 -17.47
N GLY A 41 -9.63 2.52 -18.59
CA GLY A 41 -8.87 3.50 -19.37
C GLY A 41 -7.45 3.77 -18.86
N ALA A 42 -7.05 3.23 -17.71
CA ALA A 42 -5.68 3.37 -17.24
C ALA A 42 -4.72 2.41 -17.96
N THR A 43 -3.48 2.85 -18.13
CA THR A 43 -2.39 2.02 -18.68
C THR A 43 -1.66 1.35 -17.51
N GLU A 44 -1.71 0.02 -17.45
CA GLU A 44 -1.02 -0.75 -16.40
C GLU A 44 0.51 -0.71 -16.55
N ASP A 45 1.19 -0.60 -15.42
CA ASP A 45 2.63 -0.84 -15.30
C ASP A 45 2.86 -2.35 -15.08
N LYS A 46 3.13 -3.04 -16.17
CA LYS A 46 3.34 -4.50 -16.16
C LYS A 46 4.57 -4.93 -15.37
N ALA A 47 5.57 -4.06 -15.23
CA ALA A 47 6.79 -4.37 -14.48
C ALA A 47 6.52 -4.60 -13.00
N LEU A 48 5.53 -3.92 -12.42
CA LEU A 48 5.14 -4.10 -11.02
C LEU A 48 4.47 -5.45 -10.73
N ARG A 49 4.03 -6.19 -11.74
CA ARG A 49 3.52 -7.56 -11.52
C ARG A 49 4.61 -8.55 -11.19
N GLY A 50 5.88 -8.20 -11.42
CA GLY A 50 7.02 -9.07 -11.16
C GLY A 50 6.95 -10.38 -11.95
N GLN A 51 7.48 -11.44 -11.33
CA GLN A 51 7.45 -12.79 -11.90
C GLN A 51 6.30 -13.60 -11.24
N ASP A 52 5.44 -14.17 -12.05
CA ASP A 52 4.27 -14.95 -11.60
C ASP A 52 3.33 -14.18 -10.64
N GLY A 53 3.33 -12.84 -10.73
CA GLY A 53 2.56 -11.96 -9.88
C GLY A 53 3.23 -11.57 -8.55
N TRP A 54 4.49 -11.96 -8.37
CA TRP A 54 5.28 -11.62 -7.19
C TRP A 54 6.42 -10.66 -7.53
N LEU A 55 6.46 -9.52 -6.81
CA LEU A 55 7.49 -8.51 -6.97
C LEU A 55 8.71 -8.84 -6.10
N ALA A 56 9.91 -8.75 -6.66
CA ALA A 56 11.12 -8.91 -5.88
C ALA A 56 11.30 -7.74 -4.88
N THR A 57 11.81 -8.04 -3.68
CA THR A 57 12.01 -7.03 -2.63
C THR A 57 12.87 -5.85 -3.11
N LYS A 58 13.93 -6.11 -3.89
CA LYS A 58 14.77 -5.06 -4.48
C LYS A 58 14.00 -4.09 -5.36
N ASP A 59 12.98 -4.57 -6.08
CA ASP A 59 12.18 -3.75 -7.00
C ASP A 59 11.16 -2.90 -6.21
N PHE A 60 10.62 -3.42 -5.10
CA PHE A 60 9.88 -2.64 -4.12
C PHE A 60 10.73 -1.54 -3.49
N LEU A 61 11.92 -1.88 -3.01
CA LEU A 61 12.86 -0.93 -2.39
C LEU A 61 13.31 0.16 -3.35
N ALA A 62 13.29 -0.08 -4.67
CA ALA A 62 13.58 0.94 -5.67
C ALA A 62 12.60 2.13 -5.66
N ALA A 63 11.44 2.00 -5.01
CA ALA A 63 10.52 3.11 -4.77
C ALA A 63 11.02 4.11 -3.73
N TYR A 64 11.98 3.73 -2.90
CA TYR A 64 12.55 4.55 -1.83
C TYR A 64 13.88 5.18 -2.23
N GLU A 65 14.29 6.23 -1.49
CA GLU A 65 15.61 6.85 -1.68
C GLU A 65 16.73 5.83 -1.46
N LYS A 66 17.83 6.04 -2.16
CA LYS A 66 18.92 5.04 -2.20
C LYS A 66 19.46 4.71 -0.81
N ASP A 67 19.58 5.72 0.03
CA ASP A 67 20.15 5.60 1.38
C ASP A 67 19.23 4.85 2.35
N GLU A 68 17.93 4.79 2.06
CA GLU A 68 16.93 4.06 2.85
C GLU A 68 16.93 2.55 2.59
N ARG A 69 17.37 2.11 1.41
CA ARG A 69 17.08 0.76 0.89
C ARG A 69 17.78 -0.36 1.65
N GLU A 70 19.01 -0.12 2.10
CA GLU A 70 19.78 -1.16 2.79
C GLU A 70 19.17 -1.44 4.15
N GLU A 71 18.96 -0.42 4.95
CA GLU A 71 18.37 -0.53 6.29
C GLU A 71 16.94 -1.06 6.21
N PHE A 72 16.10 -0.46 5.36
CA PHE A 72 14.72 -0.92 5.20
C PHE A 72 14.63 -2.35 4.68
N GLY A 73 15.48 -2.74 3.72
CA GLY A 73 15.58 -4.12 3.24
C GLY A 73 15.94 -5.10 4.35
N GLN A 74 16.85 -4.73 5.24
CA GLN A 74 17.23 -5.56 6.39
C GLN A 74 16.08 -5.70 7.39
N GLU A 75 15.37 -4.61 7.69
CA GLU A 75 14.18 -4.65 8.56
C GLU A 75 13.09 -5.56 8.02
N LEU A 76 12.85 -5.52 6.72
CA LEU A 76 11.87 -6.42 6.10
C LEU A 76 12.26 -7.89 6.25
N VAL A 77 13.55 -8.21 6.10
CA VAL A 77 14.08 -9.57 6.33
C VAL A 77 13.94 -9.97 7.80
N ASP A 78 14.36 -9.11 8.72
CA ASP A 78 14.34 -9.37 10.17
C ASP A 78 12.91 -9.59 10.70
N ASN A 79 11.92 -8.91 10.10
CA ASN A 79 10.51 -9.08 10.41
C ASN A 79 9.83 -10.22 9.62
N GLY A 80 10.59 -10.97 8.83
CA GLY A 80 10.11 -12.16 8.15
C GLY A 80 9.18 -11.89 6.97
N LEU A 81 9.46 -10.83 6.17
CA LEU A 81 8.77 -10.60 4.91
C LEU A 81 8.81 -11.87 4.05
N ARG A 82 7.63 -12.33 3.61
CA ARG A 82 7.49 -13.55 2.80
C ARG A 82 7.51 -13.26 1.31
N HIS A 83 6.60 -12.40 0.85
CA HIS A 83 6.50 -11.99 -0.55
C HIS A 83 5.71 -10.70 -0.69
N ILE A 84 5.76 -10.11 -1.90
CA ILE A 84 5.12 -8.85 -2.24
C ILE A 84 4.30 -9.04 -3.50
N ALA A 85 3.00 -8.73 -3.43
CA ALA A 85 2.17 -8.55 -4.60
C ALA A 85 2.04 -7.06 -4.91
N ALA A 86 2.11 -6.67 -6.18
CA ALA A 86 2.05 -5.27 -6.55
C ALA A 86 1.30 -5.04 -7.86
N ARG A 87 0.77 -3.83 -7.99
CA ARG A 87 0.17 -3.34 -9.22
C ARG A 87 0.36 -1.83 -9.35
N GLY A 88 0.51 -1.37 -10.57
CA GLY A 88 0.58 0.05 -10.86
C GLY A 88 -0.07 0.39 -12.18
N TRP A 89 -0.42 1.65 -12.33
CA TRP A 89 -1.01 2.19 -13.55
C TRP A 89 -0.82 3.70 -13.66
N THR A 90 -1.02 4.20 -14.86
CA THR A 90 -1.08 5.63 -15.14
C THR A 90 -2.43 5.95 -15.80
N THR A 91 -3.15 6.93 -15.27
CA THR A 91 -4.38 7.45 -15.85
C THR A 91 -4.11 8.50 -16.91
N GLU A 92 -5.10 8.82 -17.75
CA GLU A 92 -4.97 9.78 -18.87
C GLU A 92 -4.47 11.17 -18.43
N ASP A 93 -4.80 11.58 -17.19
CA ASP A 93 -4.36 12.86 -16.62
C ASP A 93 -2.90 12.84 -16.11
N GLY A 94 -2.17 11.74 -16.35
CA GLY A 94 -0.78 11.57 -15.94
C GLY A 94 -0.60 11.16 -14.47
N THR A 95 -1.68 10.87 -13.74
CA THR A 95 -1.59 10.37 -12.37
C THR A 95 -1.07 8.93 -12.39
N ARG A 96 0.04 8.70 -11.69
CA ARG A 96 0.67 7.38 -11.55
C ARG A 96 0.33 6.82 -10.17
N THR A 97 -0.24 5.62 -10.12
CA THR A 97 -0.55 4.90 -8.89
C THR A 97 0.27 3.62 -8.81
N ARG A 98 0.80 3.32 -7.63
CA ARG A 98 1.52 2.08 -7.33
C ARG A 98 1.02 1.56 -5.99
N ILE A 99 0.69 0.29 -5.93
CA ILE A 99 0.23 -0.41 -4.73
C ILE A 99 1.11 -1.63 -4.53
N TYR A 100 1.60 -1.79 -3.30
CA TYR A 100 2.40 -2.92 -2.86
C TYR A 100 1.74 -3.54 -1.65
N LEU A 101 1.50 -4.84 -1.67
CA LEU A 101 1.04 -5.62 -0.52
C LEU A 101 2.18 -6.51 -0.05
N LEU A 102 2.69 -6.22 1.15
CA LEU A 102 3.77 -6.95 1.80
C LEU A 102 3.18 -7.96 2.77
N HIS A 103 3.47 -9.23 2.59
CA HIS A 103 2.95 -10.32 3.40
C HIS A 103 3.96 -10.76 4.46
N PHE A 104 3.52 -10.75 5.70
CA PHE A 104 4.31 -11.16 6.87
C PHE A 104 3.73 -12.42 7.53
N GLY A 105 4.24 -12.79 8.69
CA GLY A 105 3.81 -14.00 9.40
C GLY A 105 2.54 -13.83 10.21
N THR A 106 2.36 -12.65 10.83
CA THR A 106 1.25 -12.36 11.75
C THR A 106 0.88 -10.88 11.73
N ALA A 107 -0.34 -10.57 12.18
CA ALA A 107 -0.80 -9.20 12.39
C ALA A 107 0.11 -8.43 13.38
N ALA A 108 0.59 -9.07 14.43
CA ALA A 108 1.45 -8.41 15.41
C ALA A 108 2.76 -7.88 14.80
N VAL A 109 3.35 -8.63 13.86
CA VAL A 109 4.54 -8.17 13.13
C VAL A 109 4.21 -6.98 12.24
N VAL A 110 3.08 -7.01 11.54
CA VAL A 110 2.64 -5.90 10.69
C VAL A 110 2.37 -4.65 11.51
N ASP A 111 1.70 -4.78 12.65
CA ASP A 111 1.43 -3.65 13.56
C ASP A 111 2.71 -3.02 14.08
N GLU A 112 3.73 -3.81 14.41
CA GLU A 112 5.02 -3.30 14.85
C GLU A 112 5.75 -2.57 13.72
N VAL A 113 5.91 -3.17 12.54
CA VAL A 113 6.54 -2.52 11.39
C VAL A 113 5.81 -1.24 10.99
N PHE A 114 4.48 -1.27 11.00
CA PHE A 114 3.66 -0.10 10.69
C PHE A 114 3.90 1.05 11.67
N SER A 115 3.87 0.78 12.97
CA SER A 115 3.91 1.81 14.00
C SER A 115 5.32 2.31 14.32
N THR A 116 6.36 1.50 14.10
CA THR A 116 7.74 1.89 14.42
C THR A 116 8.53 2.36 13.22
N ASP A 117 8.41 1.70 12.08
CA ASP A 117 9.32 1.90 10.96
C ASP A 117 8.71 2.68 9.79
N ILE A 118 7.40 2.49 9.53
CA ILE A 118 6.77 2.99 8.32
C ILE A 118 5.96 4.26 8.56
N ALA A 119 5.12 4.28 9.59
CA ALA A 119 4.18 5.35 9.85
C ALA A 119 4.13 5.73 11.34
N PRO A 120 5.30 6.04 11.95
CA PRO A 120 5.39 6.19 13.40
C PRO A 120 4.60 7.38 13.94
N TYR A 121 4.48 8.50 13.18
CA TYR A 121 3.84 9.74 13.63
C TYR A 121 3.36 10.59 12.45
N ASP A 122 3.54 11.91 12.54
CA ASP A 122 3.06 12.93 11.59
C ASP A 122 3.73 12.90 10.22
N SER A 123 4.80 12.15 10.08
CA SER A 123 5.54 11.98 8.83
C SER A 123 5.87 10.52 8.56
N PRO A 124 6.05 10.13 7.29
CA PRO A 124 6.49 8.79 6.95
C PRO A 124 7.84 8.46 7.57
N GLY A 125 8.01 7.24 8.04
CA GLY A 125 9.29 6.75 8.58
C GLY A 125 10.35 6.49 7.50
N ARG A 126 9.94 6.33 6.24
CA ARG A 126 10.83 6.07 5.09
C ARG A 126 10.59 7.05 3.97
N VAL A 127 11.65 7.50 3.31
CA VAL A 127 11.58 8.52 2.25
C VAL A 127 11.43 7.87 0.88
N LEU A 128 10.30 8.17 0.21
CA LEU A 128 10.07 7.77 -1.17
C LEU A 128 10.96 8.57 -2.12
N ARG A 129 11.46 7.92 -3.15
CA ARG A 129 12.30 8.54 -4.17
C ARG A 129 11.55 9.66 -4.88
N GLY A 130 12.14 10.85 -4.86
CA GLY A 130 11.58 12.05 -5.46
C GLY A 130 10.46 12.71 -4.67
N ALA A 131 10.12 12.21 -3.48
CA ALA A 131 9.25 12.89 -2.56
C ALA A 131 10.02 13.86 -1.67
N GLY A 132 9.42 15.01 -1.41
CA GLY A 132 9.90 15.96 -0.38
C GLY A 132 9.23 15.71 0.97
N ALA A 133 9.23 16.73 1.81
CA ALA A 133 8.60 16.67 3.11
C ALA A 133 7.09 16.39 2.97
N SER A 134 6.65 15.28 3.51
CA SER A 134 5.25 14.88 3.56
C SER A 134 4.73 15.00 4.98
N VAL A 135 3.50 15.50 5.11
CA VAL A 135 2.80 15.66 6.37
C VAL A 135 1.52 14.86 6.39
N PHE A 136 1.00 14.58 7.56
CA PHE A 136 -0.24 13.84 7.74
C PHE A 136 -1.41 14.54 7.02
N ASP A 137 -2.24 13.77 6.27
CA ASP A 137 -3.44 14.26 5.59
C ASP A 137 -4.63 14.26 6.57
N GLU A 138 -4.78 15.34 7.33
CA GLU A 138 -5.86 15.53 8.31
C GLU A 138 -7.25 15.60 7.66
N ASP A 139 -7.32 15.92 6.38
CA ASP A 139 -8.58 16.02 5.63
C ASP A 139 -9.10 14.66 5.12
N PHE A 140 -8.41 13.56 5.41
CA PHE A 140 -8.90 12.24 4.99
C PHE A 140 -10.21 11.91 5.71
N PRO A 141 -11.32 11.60 4.96
CA PRO A 141 -12.62 11.39 5.58
C PRO A 141 -12.62 10.23 6.58
N GLU A 142 -13.03 10.50 7.82
CA GLU A 142 -13.17 9.46 8.84
C GLU A 142 -14.23 8.41 8.45
N ALA A 143 -15.29 8.85 7.79
CA ALA A 143 -16.34 7.96 7.25
C ALA A 143 -15.83 6.96 6.19
N ALA A 144 -14.64 7.15 5.64
CA ALA A 144 -13.99 6.21 4.72
C ALA A 144 -13.09 5.20 5.45
N ARG A 145 -13.11 5.17 6.77
CA ARG A 145 -12.38 4.20 7.58
C ARG A 145 -13.03 2.82 7.45
N ILE A 146 -12.21 1.81 7.33
CA ILE A 146 -12.61 0.41 7.37
C ILE A 146 -12.20 -0.12 8.75
N ASP A 147 -13.13 -0.76 9.43
CA ASP A 147 -12.87 -1.38 10.73
C ASP A 147 -11.73 -2.41 10.58
N ASP A 148 -10.93 -2.54 11.63
CA ASP A 148 -9.78 -3.46 11.70
C ASP A 148 -8.61 -3.16 10.73
N VAL A 149 -8.70 -2.12 9.89
CA VAL A 149 -7.59 -1.67 9.05
C VAL A 149 -7.02 -0.36 9.60
N GLN A 150 -5.79 -0.41 10.09
CA GLN A 150 -5.06 0.80 10.48
C GLN A 150 -4.59 1.55 9.23
N ARG A 151 -4.62 2.87 9.29
CA ARG A 151 -4.31 3.72 8.16
C ARG A 151 -3.52 4.94 8.58
N SER A 152 -2.43 5.23 7.85
CA SER A 152 -1.73 6.50 7.89
C SER A 152 -1.59 7.07 6.48
N VAL A 153 -1.97 8.32 6.30
CA VAL A 153 -2.02 8.97 4.99
C VAL A 153 -1.23 10.26 5.03
N TYR A 154 -0.35 10.44 4.06
CA TYR A 154 0.54 11.60 3.99
C TYR A 154 0.50 12.24 2.61
N ALA A 155 0.73 13.53 2.56
CA ALA A 155 0.82 14.30 1.34
C ALA A 155 1.92 15.36 1.44
N GLU A 156 2.57 15.64 0.34
CA GLU A 156 3.38 16.85 0.21
C GLU A 156 2.46 18.08 0.17
N ALA A 157 2.81 19.14 0.91
CA ALA A 157 2.06 20.39 0.89
C ALA A 157 2.09 21.06 -0.49
N LYS A 158 3.16 20.83 -1.26
CA LYS A 158 3.38 21.30 -2.64
C LYS A 158 4.32 20.33 -3.34
N PRO A 159 4.44 20.35 -4.66
CA PRO A 159 5.50 19.61 -5.35
C PRO A 159 6.87 20.12 -4.90
N TYR A 160 7.74 19.24 -4.44
CA TYR A 160 9.15 19.55 -4.14
C TYR A 160 10.08 19.12 -5.29
N GLY A 161 9.61 18.26 -6.17
CA GLY A 161 10.28 17.81 -7.38
C GLY A 161 9.43 17.99 -8.63
N ALA A 162 9.66 17.15 -9.63
CA ALA A 162 8.91 17.17 -10.89
C ALA A 162 7.43 16.75 -10.71
N GLU A 163 7.17 15.94 -9.72
CA GLU A 163 5.83 15.42 -9.37
C GLU A 163 5.51 15.75 -7.91
N GLN A 164 4.23 15.94 -7.59
CA GLN A 164 3.75 15.92 -6.22
C GLN A 164 3.40 14.48 -5.84
N VAL A 165 3.78 14.06 -4.64
CA VAL A 165 3.59 12.71 -4.12
C VAL A 165 2.57 12.69 -2.99
N ARG A 166 1.69 11.69 -3.02
CA ARG A 166 0.82 11.27 -1.93
C ARG A 166 1.12 9.82 -1.60
N GLN A 167 1.10 9.46 -0.33
CA GLN A 167 1.40 8.12 0.12
C GLN A 167 0.52 7.70 1.28
N ALA A 168 0.17 6.43 1.34
CA ALA A 168 -0.58 5.84 2.42
C ALA A 168 -0.02 4.46 2.78
N TYR A 169 -0.14 4.15 4.05
CA TYR A 169 0.22 2.87 4.63
C TYR A 169 -0.99 2.27 5.33
N LEU A 170 -1.24 0.99 5.09
CA LEU A 170 -2.33 0.25 5.72
C LEU A 170 -1.77 -0.97 6.42
N ALA A 171 -2.15 -1.16 7.69
CA ALA A 171 -1.92 -2.41 8.39
C ALA A 171 -3.25 -3.17 8.50
N ALA A 172 -3.32 -4.32 7.87
CA ALA A 172 -4.51 -5.16 7.82
C ALA A 172 -4.11 -6.63 8.05
N GLY A 173 -4.32 -7.14 9.26
CA GLY A 173 -3.89 -8.47 9.62
C GLY A 173 -2.40 -8.69 9.31
N ASP A 174 -2.05 -9.76 8.62
CA ASP A 174 -0.67 -10.12 8.24
C ASP A 174 -0.15 -9.38 6.99
N VAL A 175 -0.87 -8.36 6.50
CA VAL A 175 -0.52 -7.59 5.31
C VAL A 175 -0.27 -6.12 5.64
N LEU A 176 0.88 -5.60 5.20
CA LEU A 176 1.20 -4.18 5.13
C LEU A 176 1.02 -3.70 3.69
N ALA A 177 0.13 -2.75 3.46
CA ALA A 177 -0.02 -2.13 2.16
C ALA A 177 0.70 -0.79 2.08
N VAL A 178 1.38 -0.55 0.96
CA VAL A 178 1.98 0.73 0.60
C VAL A 178 1.31 1.24 -0.67
N ILE A 179 0.75 2.44 -0.61
CA ILE A 179 0.06 3.08 -1.73
C ILE A 179 0.74 4.40 -2.03
N VAL A 180 1.21 4.56 -3.25
CA VAL A 180 1.88 5.78 -3.72
C VAL A 180 1.16 6.31 -4.95
N GLN A 181 0.84 7.59 -4.92
CA GLN A 181 0.31 8.30 -6.08
C GLN A 181 1.17 9.53 -6.35
N SER A 182 1.57 9.71 -7.60
CA SER A 182 2.34 10.89 -8.04
C SER A 182 1.77 11.48 -9.32
N ARG A 183 1.95 12.79 -9.48
CA ARG A 183 1.52 13.51 -10.68
C ARG A 183 2.35 14.77 -10.87
N ALA A 184 2.68 15.08 -12.11
CA ALA A 184 3.29 16.36 -12.46
C ALA A 184 2.36 17.52 -12.08
N GLY A 185 2.89 18.53 -11.41
CA GLY A 185 2.11 19.60 -10.80
C GLY A 185 1.39 19.10 -9.53
N THR A 186 0.07 19.16 -9.49
CA THR A 186 -0.71 18.82 -8.29
C THR A 186 -1.28 17.40 -8.36
N ALA A 187 -0.91 16.56 -7.40
CA ALA A 187 -1.53 15.26 -7.18
C ALA A 187 -2.89 15.43 -6.46
N LYS A 188 -3.97 15.05 -7.15
CA LYS A 188 -5.35 15.27 -6.65
C LYS A 188 -5.64 14.40 -5.43
N ALA A 189 -6.25 14.99 -4.39
CA ALA A 189 -6.59 14.28 -3.15
C ALA A 189 -7.71 13.24 -3.35
N VAL A 190 -8.76 13.58 -4.12
CA VAL A 190 -9.94 12.71 -4.26
C VAL A 190 -9.61 11.35 -4.90
N PRO A 191 -8.93 11.26 -6.05
CA PRO A 191 -8.53 9.97 -6.63
C PRO A 191 -7.65 9.15 -5.69
N PHE A 192 -6.75 9.80 -4.96
CA PHE A 192 -5.88 9.13 -4.00
C PHE A 192 -6.68 8.53 -2.83
N ARG A 193 -7.55 9.32 -2.22
CA ARG A 193 -8.43 8.88 -1.12
C ARG A 193 -9.34 7.73 -1.55
N GLN A 194 -9.88 7.79 -2.76
CA GLN A 194 -10.65 6.70 -3.34
C GLN A 194 -9.83 5.41 -3.47
N THR A 195 -8.62 5.49 -4.00
CA THR A 195 -7.71 4.35 -4.11
C THR A 195 -7.42 3.72 -2.74
N VAL A 196 -7.09 4.54 -1.75
CA VAL A 196 -6.83 4.08 -0.37
C VAL A 196 -8.04 3.38 0.23
N THR A 197 -9.24 3.97 0.09
CA THR A 197 -10.48 3.40 0.62
C THR A 197 -10.80 2.05 -0.03
N LEU A 198 -10.71 1.96 -1.37
CA LEU A 198 -11.01 0.73 -2.08
C LEU A 198 -10.00 -0.39 -1.78
N GLN A 199 -8.71 -0.04 -1.63
CA GLN A 199 -7.70 -1.01 -1.22
C GLN A 199 -7.94 -1.49 0.23
N SER A 200 -8.33 -0.59 1.13
CA SER A 200 -8.72 -0.96 2.50
C SER A 200 -9.89 -1.94 2.53
N GLN A 201 -10.91 -1.72 1.68
CA GLN A 201 -12.07 -2.63 1.56
C GLN A 201 -11.71 -4.03 1.05
N LEU A 202 -10.67 -4.15 0.21
CA LEU A 202 -10.20 -5.45 -0.26
C LEU A 202 -9.45 -6.23 0.82
N LEU A 203 -8.83 -5.52 1.77
CA LEU A 203 -8.04 -6.13 2.85
C LEU A 203 -8.87 -6.37 4.13
N GLY A 204 -9.95 -5.63 4.35
CA GLY A 204 -10.86 -5.76 5.51
C GLY A 204 -12.08 -6.69 5.22
#